data_78bd25cf6b702e228e8a17b9dbea51c0
#
_entry.id   78bd25cf6b702e228e8a17b9dbea51c0
#
_cell.length_a   1.000
_cell.length_b   1.000
_cell.length_c   1.000
_cell.angle_alpha   90.00
_cell.angle_beta   90.00
_cell.angle_gamma   90.00
#
_symmetry.space_group_name_H-M   'P 1'
#
loop_
_entity.id
_entity.type
_entity.pdbx_description
1 polymer ?
#
loop_
_entity_poly.entity_id
_entity_poly.type
_entity_poly.pdbx_seq_one_letter_code
_entity_poly.pdbx_strand_id
1 'polypeptide(L)'
;MVENGKLYNRIYKERNGKMASSNLKDNLEKLQIVAKERTVKTQNIEYDLETLVKKIKKGIIKLNPDYQRNHRWNDSESSRLMESLILNIPIPTVYLSQDVDVDEEVDDDVARYSVIDGQQRLTAIYGFMTNAYKLEGLEVLELLNGSYYKDLPPFLIRRLEERTIKCLRIDSTVDPQVKFDIFERLNSGAVQLESQELR
;
A
#
# COMPACT_ATOMS: atom_id res chain seq x y z
N MET A 1 71.53 -7.24 0.05
CA MET A 1 70.27 -8.11 -0.06
C MET A 1 69.06 -7.60 0.71
N VAL A 2 69.12 -6.48 1.39
CA VAL A 2 68.00 -5.99 2.26
C VAL A 2 67.07 -4.96 1.55
N GLU A 3 67.52 -4.32 0.48
CA GLU A 3 66.79 -3.27 -0.20
C GLU A 3 65.67 -3.81 -1.15
N ASN A 4 65.90 -4.97 -1.77
CA ASN A 4 64.96 -5.56 -2.72
C ASN A 4 63.64 -6.04 -2.02
N GLY A 5 63.70 -6.42 -0.74
CA GLY A 5 62.50 -6.84 0.02
C GLY A 5 61.59 -5.68 0.39
N LYS A 6 62.14 -4.50 0.65
CA LYS A 6 61.34 -3.29 0.96
C LYS A 6 60.62 -2.73 -0.28
N LEU A 7 61.28 -2.79 -1.44
CA LEU A 7 60.68 -2.35 -2.71
C LEU A 7 59.54 -3.29 -3.15
N TYR A 8 59.72 -4.60 -3.01
CA TYR A 8 58.73 -5.59 -3.34
C TYR A 8 57.46 -5.45 -2.45
N ASN A 9 57.64 -5.27 -1.14
CA ASN A 9 56.52 -5.06 -0.19
C ASN A 9 55.79 -3.75 -0.42
N ARG A 10 56.47 -2.69 -0.88
CA ARG A 10 55.86 -1.41 -1.23
C ARG A 10 55.00 -1.51 -2.49
N ILE A 11 55.51 -2.16 -3.54
CA ILE A 11 54.82 -2.38 -4.81
C ILE A 11 53.59 -3.32 -4.58
N TYR A 12 53.74 -4.35 -3.73
CA TYR A 12 52.65 -5.27 -3.40
C TYR A 12 51.54 -4.58 -2.62
N LYS A 13 51.85 -3.71 -1.65
CA LYS A 13 50.85 -2.90 -0.90
C LYS A 13 50.16 -1.86 -1.79
N GLU A 14 50.90 -1.18 -2.67
CA GLU A 14 50.30 -0.20 -3.59
C GLU A 14 49.42 -0.86 -4.63
N ARG A 15 49.77 -2.05 -5.13
CA ARG A 15 48.97 -2.81 -6.08
C ARG A 15 47.69 -3.37 -5.45
N ASN A 16 47.79 -3.94 -4.25
CA ASN A 16 46.65 -4.45 -3.51
C ASN A 16 45.75 -3.32 -3.00
N GLY A 17 46.32 -2.17 -2.59
CA GLY A 17 45.53 -0.98 -2.22
C GLY A 17 44.76 -0.38 -3.41
N LYS A 18 45.37 -0.35 -4.61
CA LYS A 18 44.69 0.09 -5.82
C LYS A 18 43.61 -0.89 -6.28
N MET A 19 43.84 -2.21 -6.21
CA MET A 19 42.85 -3.23 -6.52
C MET A 19 41.67 -3.19 -5.53
N ALA A 20 41.93 -3.06 -4.23
CA ALA A 20 40.88 -2.93 -3.21
C ALA A 20 40.08 -1.64 -3.40
N SER A 21 40.70 -0.54 -3.77
CA SER A 21 40.05 0.73 -4.07
C SER A 21 39.22 0.68 -5.36
N SER A 22 39.67 -0.03 -6.40
CA SER A 22 38.91 -0.25 -7.64
C SER A 22 37.69 -1.11 -7.39
N ASN A 23 37.84 -2.23 -6.70
CA ASN A 23 36.71 -3.09 -6.33
C ASN A 23 35.66 -2.37 -5.45
N LEU A 24 36.12 -1.47 -4.57
CA LEU A 24 35.20 -0.68 -3.75
C LEU A 24 34.39 0.33 -4.59
N LYS A 25 35.06 1.00 -5.55
CA LYS A 25 34.38 1.92 -6.47
C LYS A 25 33.38 1.19 -7.36
N ASP A 26 33.77 0.08 -7.95
CA ASP A 26 32.90 -0.75 -8.80
C ASP A 26 31.68 -1.26 -8.01
N ASN A 27 31.86 -1.62 -6.73
CA ASN A 27 30.78 -2.04 -5.87
C ASN A 27 29.85 -0.87 -5.50
N LEU A 28 30.40 0.33 -5.26
CA LEU A 28 29.61 1.53 -4.99
C LEU A 28 28.79 1.95 -6.22
N GLU A 29 29.38 1.92 -7.41
CA GLU A 29 28.66 2.20 -8.66
C GLU A 29 27.50 1.21 -8.89
N LYS A 30 27.77 -0.09 -8.70
CA LYS A 30 26.71 -1.12 -8.76
C LYS A 30 25.62 -0.90 -7.74
N LEU A 31 25.96 -0.56 -6.50
CA LEU A 31 24.98 -0.25 -5.46
C LEU A 31 24.15 0.99 -5.79
N GLN A 32 24.77 2.02 -6.37
CA GLN A 32 24.07 3.23 -6.81
C GLN A 32 23.07 2.93 -7.94
N ILE A 33 23.47 2.11 -8.91
CA ILE A 33 22.59 1.68 -10.01
C ILE A 33 21.40 0.90 -9.45
N VAL A 34 21.65 -0.13 -8.65
CA VAL A 34 20.59 -0.96 -8.03
C VAL A 34 19.67 -0.12 -7.16
N ALA A 35 20.23 0.78 -6.34
CA ALA A 35 19.43 1.66 -5.49
C ALA A 35 18.52 2.59 -6.33
N LYS A 36 19.04 3.14 -7.44
CA LYS A 36 18.28 4.00 -8.34
C LYS A 36 17.17 3.24 -9.07
N GLU A 37 17.47 2.06 -9.60
CA GLU A 37 16.51 1.21 -10.32
C GLU A 37 15.39 0.71 -9.40
N ARG A 38 15.71 0.46 -8.11
CA ARG A 38 14.74 0.00 -7.10
C ARG A 38 14.10 1.15 -6.31
N THR A 39 14.36 2.41 -6.65
CA THR A 39 13.70 3.55 -6.01
C THR A 39 12.24 3.60 -6.43
N VAL A 40 11.36 3.51 -5.44
CA VAL A 40 9.92 3.55 -5.65
C VAL A 40 9.44 4.99 -5.75
N LYS A 41 8.81 5.33 -6.87
CA LYS A 41 8.12 6.60 -7.02
C LYS A 41 6.74 6.46 -6.41
N THR A 42 6.42 7.30 -5.45
CA THR A 42 5.13 7.28 -4.76
C THR A 42 4.51 8.67 -4.72
N GLN A 43 3.19 8.71 -4.67
CA GLN A 43 2.41 9.93 -4.48
C GLN A 43 1.35 9.73 -3.40
N ASN A 44 1.29 10.65 -2.43
CA ASN A 44 0.18 10.69 -1.48
C ASN A 44 -1.05 11.28 -2.15
N ILE A 45 -2.17 10.60 -2.03
CA ILE A 45 -3.47 11.01 -2.55
C ILE A 45 -4.49 10.85 -1.43
N GLU A 46 -5.40 11.79 -1.30
CA GLU A 46 -6.57 11.65 -0.43
C GLU A 46 -7.82 11.55 -1.29
N TYR A 47 -8.65 10.56 -0.99
CA TYR A 47 -9.96 10.41 -1.62
C TYR A 47 -11.04 10.55 -0.55
N ASP A 48 -12.06 11.35 -0.83
CA ASP A 48 -13.34 11.22 -0.14
C ASP A 48 -13.99 9.89 -0.50
N LEU A 49 -14.80 9.36 0.43
CA LEU A 49 -15.38 8.02 0.24
C LEU A 49 -16.35 7.96 -0.94
N GLU A 50 -17.06 9.05 -1.24
CA GLU A 50 -17.96 9.11 -2.40
C GLU A 50 -17.18 8.92 -3.71
N THR A 51 -16.09 9.68 -3.88
CA THR A 51 -15.21 9.57 -5.06
C THR A 51 -14.58 8.19 -5.14
N LEU A 52 -14.13 7.65 -4.02
CA LEU A 52 -13.51 6.32 -3.98
C LEU A 52 -14.49 5.23 -4.42
N VAL A 53 -15.70 5.23 -3.88
CA VAL A 53 -16.77 4.28 -4.25
C VAL A 53 -17.14 4.40 -5.73
N LYS A 54 -17.23 5.65 -6.26
CA LYS A 54 -17.46 5.88 -7.69
C LYS A 54 -16.34 5.30 -8.56
N LYS A 55 -15.07 5.45 -8.16
CA LYS A 55 -13.91 4.89 -8.88
C LYS A 55 -13.91 3.35 -8.87
N ILE A 56 -14.26 2.74 -7.74
CA ILE A 56 -14.39 1.28 -7.64
C ILE A 56 -15.55 0.79 -8.52
N LYS A 57 -16.72 1.46 -8.44
CA LYS A 57 -17.90 1.09 -9.24
C LYS A 57 -17.64 1.17 -10.75
N LYS A 58 -16.83 2.12 -11.20
CA LYS A 58 -16.42 2.28 -12.60
C LYS A 58 -15.28 1.34 -13.01
N GLY A 59 -14.77 0.49 -12.13
CA GLY A 59 -13.63 -0.38 -12.43
C GLY A 59 -12.27 0.33 -12.51
N ILE A 60 -12.22 1.66 -12.28
CA ILE A 60 -10.95 2.42 -12.28
C ILE A 60 -10.01 1.92 -11.20
N ILE A 61 -10.56 1.58 -10.01
CA ILE A 61 -9.83 0.87 -8.95
C ILE A 61 -10.38 -0.55 -8.90
N LYS A 62 -9.54 -1.52 -9.19
CA LYS A 62 -9.90 -2.93 -9.18
C LYS A 62 -9.74 -3.50 -7.77
N LEU A 63 -10.85 -3.96 -7.22
CA LEU A 63 -10.83 -4.83 -6.05
C LEU A 63 -10.64 -6.27 -6.54
N ASN A 64 -9.58 -6.94 -6.12
CA ASN A 64 -9.29 -8.29 -6.57
C ASN A 64 -10.03 -9.34 -5.72
N PRO A 65 -11.06 -10.01 -6.24
CA PRO A 65 -11.80 -11.02 -5.48
C PRO A 65 -10.99 -12.29 -5.22
N ASP A 66 -9.98 -12.59 -6.05
CA ASP A 66 -9.20 -13.83 -5.95
C ASP A 66 -8.16 -13.80 -4.81
N TYR A 67 -7.69 -12.63 -4.42
CA TYR A 67 -6.79 -12.44 -3.28
C TYR A 67 -7.45 -12.74 -1.92
N GLN A 68 -8.78 -12.80 -1.88
CA GLN A 68 -9.58 -12.83 -0.64
C GLN A 68 -10.07 -14.22 -0.24
N ARG A 69 -9.66 -15.30 -0.93
CA ARG A 69 -10.24 -16.62 -0.66
C ARG A 69 -10.00 -17.13 0.76
N ASN A 70 -8.96 -16.69 1.45
CA ASN A 70 -8.58 -17.24 2.75
C ASN A 70 -8.91 -16.38 3.99
N HIS A 71 -9.13 -15.06 3.86
CA HIS A 71 -9.41 -14.17 4.99
C HIS A 71 -10.32 -13.01 4.57
N ARG A 72 -11.61 -13.28 4.40
CA ARG A 72 -12.59 -12.20 4.23
C ARG A 72 -13.03 -11.71 5.61
N TRP A 73 -13.05 -10.39 5.76
CA TRP A 73 -13.76 -9.79 6.89
C TRP A 73 -15.23 -10.19 6.84
N ASN A 74 -15.77 -10.53 8.00
CA ASN A 74 -17.20 -10.69 8.20
C ASN A 74 -17.88 -9.31 8.30
N ASP A 75 -19.22 -9.31 8.39
CA ASP A 75 -19.99 -8.07 8.48
C ASP A 75 -19.70 -7.28 9.76
N SER A 76 -19.37 -7.95 10.86
CA SER A 76 -19.00 -7.30 12.12
C SER A 76 -17.65 -6.57 12.02
N GLU A 77 -16.60 -7.21 11.45
CA GLU A 77 -15.31 -6.57 11.21
C GLU A 77 -15.44 -5.38 10.25
N SER A 78 -16.23 -5.54 9.19
CA SER A 78 -16.55 -4.49 8.23
C SER A 78 -17.29 -3.33 8.90
N SER A 79 -18.25 -3.64 9.79
CA SER A 79 -19.03 -2.64 10.53
C SER A 79 -18.19 -1.84 11.50
N ARG A 80 -17.21 -2.45 12.18
CA ARG A 80 -16.25 -1.75 13.04
C ARG A 80 -15.40 -0.72 12.28
N LEU A 81 -15.02 -1.04 11.05
CA LEU A 81 -14.37 -0.07 10.18
C LEU A 81 -15.30 1.10 9.87
N MET A 82 -16.57 0.83 9.52
CA MET A 82 -17.55 1.88 9.23
C MET A 82 -17.81 2.76 10.44
N GLU A 83 -17.92 2.17 11.64
CA GLU A 83 -18.01 2.91 12.90
C GLU A 83 -16.81 3.84 13.10
N SER A 84 -15.59 3.35 12.87
CA SER A 84 -14.37 4.16 12.95
C SER A 84 -14.38 5.34 11.98
N LEU A 85 -14.86 5.14 10.75
CA LEU A 85 -14.97 6.19 9.75
C LEU A 85 -16.02 7.24 10.13
N ILE A 86 -17.18 6.83 10.64
CA ILE A 86 -18.23 7.72 11.15
C ILE A 86 -17.73 8.55 12.33
N LEU A 87 -16.97 7.94 13.24
CA LEU A 87 -16.40 8.58 14.43
C LEU A 87 -15.13 9.41 14.13
N ASN A 88 -14.69 9.46 12.89
CA ASN A 88 -13.47 10.17 12.48
C ASN A 88 -12.18 9.58 13.06
N ILE A 89 -12.17 8.28 13.38
CA ILE A 89 -10.96 7.58 13.82
C ILE A 89 -10.05 7.36 12.60
N PRO A 90 -8.76 7.70 12.68
CA PRO A 90 -7.82 7.45 11.58
C PRO A 90 -7.70 5.95 11.27
N ILE A 91 -7.70 5.63 10.00
CA ILE A 91 -7.44 4.26 9.52
C ILE A 91 -6.09 4.18 8.82
N PRO A 92 -5.45 3.00 8.75
CA PRO A 92 -4.19 2.83 8.04
C PRO A 92 -4.29 3.23 6.57
N THR A 93 -3.19 3.75 6.02
CA THR A 93 -3.06 4.14 4.61
C THR A 93 -3.37 2.96 3.68
N VAL A 94 -4.09 3.22 2.61
CA VAL A 94 -4.32 2.26 1.52
C VAL A 94 -3.21 2.39 0.50
N TYR A 95 -2.69 1.27 -0.02
CA TYR A 95 -1.64 1.27 -1.03
C TYR A 95 -2.20 0.83 -2.37
N LEU A 96 -2.03 1.69 -3.38
CA LEU A 96 -2.51 1.47 -4.75
C LEU A 96 -1.33 1.38 -5.71
N SER A 97 -1.34 0.39 -6.61
CA SER A 97 -0.48 0.37 -7.79
C SER A 97 -1.16 1.11 -8.92
N GLN A 98 -0.48 2.04 -9.55
CA GLN A 98 -0.88 2.53 -10.87
C GLN A 98 -0.40 1.52 -11.90
N ASP A 99 -1.32 0.90 -12.64
CA ASP A 99 -1.02 -0.15 -13.61
C ASP A 99 -0.97 0.41 -15.03
N VAL A 100 -1.69 1.51 -15.27
CA VAL A 100 -1.73 2.23 -16.56
C VAL A 100 -1.44 3.71 -16.30
N ASP A 101 -0.63 4.33 -17.16
CA ASP A 101 -0.36 5.77 -17.08
C ASP A 101 -1.64 6.58 -17.32
N VAL A 102 -1.70 7.77 -16.74
CA VAL A 102 -2.87 8.66 -16.89
C VAL A 102 -3.04 9.17 -18.31
N ASP A 103 -1.94 9.27 -19.05
CA ASP A 103 -1.90 9.75 -20.43
C ASP A 103 -2.12 8.62 -21.46
N GLU A 104 -2.19 7.35 -21.02
CA GLU A 104 -2.52 6.23 -21.90
C GLU A 104 -4.03 6.12 -22.06
N GLU A 105 -4.49 6.10 -23.31
CA GLU A 105 -5.86 5.73 -23.65
C GLU A 105 -5.99 4.21 -23.58
N VAL A 106 -6.91 3.75 -22.73
CA VAL A 106 -7.25 2.33 -22.58
C VAL A 106 -8.76 2.18 -22.61
N ASP A 107 -9.21 0.98 -22.93
CA ASP A 107 -10.63 0.65 -22.91
C ASP A 107 -11.22 0.85 -21.52
N ASP A 108 -12.50 1.22 -21.46
CA ASP A 108 -13.19 1.54 -20.19
C ASP A 108 -13.23 0.39 -19.18
N ASP A 109 -13.01 -0.85 -19.62
CA ASP A 109 -12.94 -2.05 -18.78
C ASP A 109 -11.55 -2.32 -18.19
N VAL A 110 -10.52 -1.56 -18.61
CA VAL A 110 -9.17 -1.68 -18.09
C VAL A 110 -9.01 -0.87 -16.82
N ALA A 111 -8.75 -1.58 -15.71
CA ALA A 111 -8.47 -0.94 -14.43
C ALA A 111 -7.14 -0.16 -14.46
N ARG A 112 -7.18 1.11 -14.04
CA ARG A 112 -5.97 1.95 -13.94
C ARG A 112 -5.19 1.73 -12.66
N TYR A 113 -5.86 1.22 -11.62
CA TYR A 113 -5.26 1.00 -10.31
C TYR A 113 -5.65 -0.37 -9.76
N SER A 114 -4.68 -1.08 -9.21
CA SER A 114 -4.89 -2.25 -8.37
C SER A 114 -4.55 -1.96 -6.92
N VAL A 115 -5.15 -2.72 -6.00
CA VAL A 115 -4.95 -2.55 -4.56
C VAL A 115 -3.81 -3.46 -4.11
N ILE A 116 -2.74 -2.87 -3.56
CA ILE A 116 -1.61 -3.60 -2.96
C ILE A 116 -1.93 -3.95 -1.50
N ASP A 117 -2.38 -2.96 -0.72
CA ASP A 117 -2.84 -3.16 0.66
C ASP A 117 -4.08 -2.32 0.95
N GLY A 118 -4.94 -2.81 1.84
CA GLY A 118 -6.21 -2.17 2.18
C GLY A 118 -7.41 -2.74 1.42
N GLN A 119 -7.27 -3.87 0.74
CA GLN A 119 -8.31 -4.53 -0.03
C GLN A 119 -9.58 -4.77 0.81
N GLN A 120 -9.45 -5.32 2.03
CA GLN A 120 -10.58 -5.58 2.91
C GLN A 120 -11.30 -4.29 3.32
N ARG A 121 -10.53 -3.24 3.63
CA ARG A 121 -11.05 -1.91 3.97
C ARG A 121 -11.85 -1.31 2.83
N LEU A 122 -11.31 -1.33 1.61
CA LEU A 122 -12.02 -0.83 0.43
C LEU A 122 -13.26 -1.65 0.10
N THR A 123 -13.20 -2.97 0.28
CA THR A 123 -14.35 -3.87 0.09
C THR A 123 -15.46 -3.57 1.11
N ALA A 124 -15.10 -3.37 2.38
CA ALA A 124 -16.06 -3.01 3.43
C ALA A 124 -16.74 -1.65 3.15
N ILE A 125 -15.95 -0.63 2.80
CA ILE A 125 -16.47 0.70 2.44
C ILE A 125 -17.41 0.60 1.24
N TYR A 126 -16.96 -0.03 0.16
CA TYR A 126 -17.77 -0.19 -1.05
C TYR A 126 -19.06 -0.97 -0.78
N GLY A 127 -18.95 -2.11 -0.07
CA GLY A 127 -20.10 -2.95 0.27
C GLY A 127 -21.14 -2.20 1.09
N PHE A 128 -20.73 -1.48 2.12
CA PHE A 128 -21.67 -0.71 2.95
C PHE A 128 -22.32 0.43 2.15
N MET A 129 -21.54 1.28 1.49
CA MET A 129 -22.06 2.43 0.75
C MET A 129 -22.90 2.04 -0.49
N THR A 130 -22.82 0.77 -0.92
CA THR A 130 -23.71 0.20 -1.95
C THR A 130 -24.86 -0.64 -1.39
N ASN A 131 -25.05 -0.62 -0.06
CA ASN A 131 -26.09 -1.38 0.64
C ASN A 131 -25.99 -2.90 0.51
N ALA A 132 -24.76 -3.45 0.44
CA ALA A 132 -24.54 -4.88 0.34
C ALA A 132 -24.70 -5.62 1.68
N TYR A 133 -24.46 -4.93 2.81
CA TYR A 133 -24.61 -5.50 4.15
C TYR A 133 -25.14 -4.45 5.15
N LYS A 134 -25.58 -4.92 6.32
CA LYS A 134 -26.05 -4.11 7.45
C LYS A 134 -24.94 -3.94 8.46
N LEU A 135 -24.97 -2.83 9.19
CA LEU A 135 -24.10 -2.65 10.36
C LEU A 135 -24.47 -3.63 11.46
N GLU A 136 -23.47 -4.24 12.07
CA GLU A 136 -23.63 -5.16 13.19
C GLU A 136 -22.44 -5.12 14.15
N GLY A 137 -22.68 -5.39 15.43
CA GLY A 137 -21.65 -5.46 16.45
C GLY A 137 -20.95 -4.12 16.72
N LEU A 138 -21.63 -2.99 16.51
CA LEU A 138 -21.14 -1.67 16.84
C LEU A 138 -21.15 -1.48 18.36
N GLU A 139 -20.07 -0.89 18.88
CA GLU A 139 -19.86 -0.70 20.32
C GLU A 139 -20.22 0.72 20.80
N VAL A 140 -20.01 1.73 19.96
CA VAL A 140 -20.26 3.14 20.29
C VAL A 140 -21.54 3.63 19.64
N LEU A 141 -21.79 3.27 18.41
CA LEU A 141 -22.97 3.68 17.64
C LEU A 141 -24.00 2.54 17.58
N GLU A 142 -24.28 1.89 18.72
CA GLU A 142 -25.17 0.72 18.84
C GLU A 142 -26.53 0.91 18.18
N LEU A 143 -27.08 2.14 18.20
CA LEU A 143 -28.35 2.48 17.57
C LEU A 143 -28.38 2.30 16.05
N LEU A 144 -27.20 2.20 15.42
CA LEU A 144 -27.10 1.96 13.98
C LEU A 144 -27.02 0.47 13.63
N ASN A 145 -26.96 -0.42 14.62
CA ASN A 145 -27.00 -1.87 14.36
C ASN A 145 -28.28 -2.24 13.60
N GLY A 146 -28.12 -3.04 12.54
CA GLY A 146 -29.19 -3.45 11.63
C GLY A 146 -29.50 -2.46 10.51
N SER A 147 -28.84 -1.29 10.45
CA SER A 147 -29.06 -0.28 9.41
C SER A 147 -28.19 -0.55 8.19
N TYR A 148 -28.77 -0.37 7.01
CA TYR A 148 -28.03 -0.20 5.76
C TYR A 148 -27.57 1.27 5.60
N TYR A 149 -26.68 1.53 4.66
CA TYR A 149 -26.25 2.89 4.33
C TYR A 149 -27.42 3.84 4.02
N LYS A 150 -28.41 3.38 3.24
CA LYS A 150 -29.61 4.14 2.89
C LYS A 150 -30.50 4.50 4.08
N ASP A 151 -30.38 3.76 5.19
CA ASP A 151 -31.20 3.94 6.40
C ASP A 151 -30.56 4.93 7.37
N LEU A 152 -29.33 5.39 7.10
CA LEU A 152 -28.63 6.34 7.94
C LEU A 152 -29.29 7.73 7.91
N PRO A 153 -29.26 8.48 9.02
CA PRO A 153 -29.64 9.89 9.02
C PRO A 153 -28.82 10.70 8.01
N PRO A 154 -29.43 11.71 7.34
CA PRO A 154 -28.76 12.47 6.28
C PRO A 154 -27.43 13.10 6.69
N PHE A 155 -27.27 13.50 7.95
CA PHE A 155 -26.02 14.08 8.45
C PHE A 155 -24.89 13.03 8.53
N LEU A 156 -25.20 11.77 8.81
CA LEU A 156 -24.21 10.69 8.82
C LEU A 156 -23.82 10.27 7.39
N ILE A 157 -24.78 10.28 6.46
CA ILE A 157 -24.51 10.06 5.04
C ILE A 157 -23.49 11.08 4.55
N ARG A 158 -23.77 12.39 4.74
CA ARG A 158 -22.83 13.46 4.34
C ARG A 158 -21.47 13.31 5.02
N ARG A 159 -21.44 13.00 6.32
CA ARG A 159 -20.19 12.79 7.06
C ARG A 159 -19.36 11.65 6.48
N LEU A 160 -19.99 10.55 6.04
CA LEU A 160 -19.29 9.46 5.39
C LEU A 160 -18.82 9.83 3.99
N GLU A 161 -19.69 10.46 3.18
CA GLU A 161 -19.36 10.84 1.81
C GLU A 161 -18.15 11.76 1.75
N GLU A 162 -18.08 12.75 2.66
CA GLU A 162 -17.00 13.73 2.76
C GLU A 162 -15.78 13.19 3.52
N ARG A 163 -15.88 12.01 4.14
CA ARG A 163 -14.75 11.41 4.87
C ARG A 163 -13.62 11.06 3.93
N THR A 164 -12.43 11.60 4.18
CA THR A 164 -11.24 11.30 3.38
C THR A 164 -10.45 10.14 3.97
N ILE A 165 -9.87 9.33 3.10
CA ILE A 165 -8.86 8.34 3.43
C ILE A 165 -7.57 8.59 2.68
N LYS A 166 -6.45 8.28 3.34
CA LYS A 166 -5.12 8.42 2.75
C LYS A 166 -4.80 7.21 1.89
N CYS A 167 -4.39 7.49 0.66
CA CYS A 167 -3.89 6.48 -0.26
C CYS A 167 -2.46 6.83 -0.68
N LEU A 168 -1.59 5.85 -0.74
CA LEU A 168 -0.27 5.98 -1.34
C LEU A 168 -0.29 5.27 -2.68
N ARG A 169 -0.09 6.04 -3.75
CA ARG A 169 0.00 5.54 -5.11
C ARG A 169 1.44 5.22 -5.46
N ILE A 170 1.68 4.02 -5.98
CA ILE A 170 2.94 3.60 -6.58
C ILE A 170 2.83 3.78 -8.07
N ASP A 171 3.81 4.45 -8.66
CA ASP A 171 3.85 4.82 -10.07
C ASP A 171 3.87 3.59 -11.02
N SER A 172 3.32 3.72 -12.22
CA SER A 172 3.28 2.67 -13.25
C SER A 172 4.68 2.25 -13.71
N THR A 173 5.65 3.18 -13.68
CA THR A 173 7.03 2.94 -14.10
C THR A 173 7.85 2.08 -13.13
N VAL A 174 7.30 1.74 -11.95
CA VAL A 174 7.96 0.87 -10.97
C VAL A 174 7.89 -0.57 -11.44
N ASP A 175 9.04 -1.25 -11.44
CA ASP A 175 9.17 -2.66 -11.82
C ASP A 175 8.17 -3.55 -11.06
N PRO A 176 7.48 -4.49 -11.73
CA PRO A 176 6.50 -5.38 -11.11
C PRO A 176 7.06 -6.19 -9.93
N GLN A 177 8.35 -6.60 -9.99
CA GLN A 177 9.00 -7.31 -8.89
C GLN A 177 9.16 -6.43 -7.66
N VAL A 178 9.47 -5.13 -7.87
CA VAL A 178 9.55 -4.15 -6.77
C VAL A 178 8.18 -3.92 -6.14
N LYS A 179 7.11 -3.86 -6.94
CA LYS A 179 5.73 -3.77 -6.42
C LYS A 179 5.38 -5.00 -5.57
N PHE A 180 5.78 -6.19 -6.01
CA PHE A 180 5.60 -7.43 -5.25
C PHE A 180 6.40 -7.43 -3.94
N ASP A 181 7.67 -7.00 -3.96
CA ASP A 181 8.51 -6.88 -2.76
C ASP A 181 7.90 -5.92 -1.72
N ILE A 182 7.27 -4.84 -2.19
CA ILE A 182 6.55 -3.89 -1.32
C ILE A 182 5.35 -4.59 -0.65
N PHE A 183 4.55 -5.29 -1.45
CA PHE A 183 3.40 -6.04 -0.94
C PHE A 183 3.81 -7.05 0.15
N GLU A 184 4.85 -7.84 -0.09
CA GLU A 184 5.41 -8.80 0.87
C GLU A 184 5.85 -8.12 2.17
N ARG A 185 6.55 -6.97 2.07
CA ARG A 185 7.03 -6.22 3.24
C ARG A 185 5.91 -5.59 4.05
N LEU A 186 4.87 -5.05 3.40
CA LEU A 186 3.70 -4.49 4.09
C LEU A 186 2.96 -5.58 4.88
N ASN A 187 2.74 -6.74 4.25
CA ASN A 187 2.09 -7.86 4.93
C ASN A 187 2.95 -8.50 6.03
N SER A 188 4.27 -8.61 5.82
CA SER A 188 5.20 -9.15 6.83
C SER A 188 5.35 -8.21 8.03
N GLY A 189 5.32 -6.89 7.82
CA GLY A 189 5.39 -5.88 8.88
C GLY A 189 4.18 -5.91 9.82
N ALA A 190 2.99 -6.19 9.30
CA ALA A 190 1.78 -6.33 10.11
C ALA A 190 1.87 -7.51 11.09
N VAL A 191 2.47 -8.62 10.67
CA VAL A 191 2.65 -9.82 11.53
C VAL A 191 3.65 -9.56 12.67
N GLN A 192 4.68 -8.72 12.44
CA GLN A 192 5.68 -8.40 13.48
C GLN A 192 5.14 -7.41 14.53
N LEU A 193 4.21 -6.54 14.17
CA LEU A 193 3.61 -5.57 15.11
C LEU A 193 2.67 -6.25 16.10
N GLU A 194 1.90 -7.25 15.68
CA GLU A 194 1.02 -8.02 16.59
C GLU A 194 1.77 -8.75 17.70
N SER A 195 3.02 -9.16 17.46
CA SER A 195 3.84 -9.84 18.47
C SER A 195 4.50 -8.89 19.49
N GLN A 196 4.55 -7.59 19.22
CA GLN A 196 5.14 -6.57 20.12
C GLN A 196 4.12 -5.85 20.99
N GLU A 197 2.85 -5.80 20.61
CA GLU A 197 1.79 -5.14 21.40
C GLU A 197 1.24 -5.99 22.56
N LEU A 198 1.67 -7.24 22.68
CA LEU A 198 1.24 -8.17 23.75
C LEU A 198 2.22 -8.24 24.94
N ARG A 199 2.97 -7.16 25.24
CA ARG A 199 3.80 -7.09 26.46
C ARG A 199 3.49 -5.85 27.27
#